data_a4a2a14a4f57544e94994782e21c70b9
#
_entry.id   a4a2a14a4f57544e94994782e21c70b9
#
_cell.length_a   1.000
_cell.length_b   1.000
_cell.length_c   1.000
_cell.angle_alpha   90.00
_cell.angle_beta   90.00
_cell.angle_gamma   90.00
#
_symmetry.space_group_name_H-M   'P 1'
#
loop_
_entity.id
_entity.type
_entity.pdbx_description
1 polymer ?
#
loop_
_entity_poly.entity_id
_entity_poly.type
_entity_poly.pdbx_seq_one_letter_code
_entity_poly.pdbx_strand_id
1 'polypeptide(L)'
;MKITAIEAVPLAIPLKPMTPPSPWTGGTRKQIYVLVHTDEGVTGLGEAFAYGAPLAVVSVIEESLAPLVVGLDPLAIEKVVDVMHRGTMIYGRRGLGMFAISGIEIALWDLLGKVRNAPVYELLGGALRPRLPAYASLLRYETPEAVAGACRHFVAQGFRMLKLHQTDVASVRAAREAVGPDVELMLDTNCPWTPYEAIAMARALEPYRLFWLEEPVWPPEDYAGLARVAAATETPIALGENESTLYGFNEIVRQRAGDVLQPSITKVGGISEFKKIAALAQ
;
A
#
# COMPACT_ATOMS: atom_id res chain seq x y z
N MET A 1 15.94 19.68 -20.14
CA MET A 1 14.76 18.79 -20.22
C MET A 1 13.57 19.47 -19.58
N LYS A 2 12.40 19.36 -20.20
CA LYS A 2 11.16 19.92 -19.67
C LYS A 2 10.03 18.92 -19.84
N ILE A 3 9.10 18.87 -18.91
CA ILE A 3 7.86 18.12 -19.05
C ILE A 3 7.01 18.76 -20.16
N THR A 4 6.62 17.99 -21.16
CA THR A 4 5.78 18.45 -22.27
C THR A 4 4.31 18.06 -22.12
N ALA A 5 4.06 16.88 -21.53
CA ALA A 5 2.71 16.37 -21.24
C ALA A 5 2.74 15.34 -20.10
N ILE A 6 1.60 15.18 -19.46
CA ILE A 6 1.32 14.04 -18.57
C ILE A 6 0.06 13.36 -19.09
N GLU A 7 0.13 12.05 -19.27
CA GLU A 7 -0.96 11.23 -19.76
C GLU A 7 -1.31 10.17 -18.70
N ALA A 8 -2.59 10.01 -18.41
CA ALA A 8 -3.10 8.97 -17.52
C ALA A 8 -3.80 7.89 -18.35
N VAL A 9 -3.28 6.66 -18.30
CA VAL A 9 -3.78 5.51 -19.07
C VAL A 9 -4.52 4.55 -18.16
N PRO A 10 -5.87 4.64 -18.07
CA PRO A 10 -6.65 3.69 -17.30
C PRO A 10 -6.74 2.34 -18.01
N LEU A 11 -6.42 1.27 -17.31
CA LEU A 11 -6.48 -0.10 -17.79
C LEU A 11 -7.50 -0.92 -17.00
N ALA A 12 -8.17 -1.83 -17.70
CA ALA A 12 -9.03 -2.85 -17.11
C ALA A 12 -8.46 -4.23 -17.49
N ILE A 13 -7.73 -4.84 -16.55
CA ILE A 13 -7.03 -6.10 -16.77
C ILE A 13 -7.92 -7.25 -16.33
N PRO A 14 -8.33 -8.17 -17.23
CA PRO A 14 -9.12 -9.33 -16.86
C PRO A 14 -8.37 -10.19 -15.84
N LEU A 15 -9.01 -10.50 -14.71
CA LEU A 15 -8.48 -11.43 -13.73
C LEU A 15 -8.72 -12.87 -14.16
N LYS A 16 -7.68 -13.69 -14.09
CA LYS A 16 -7.86 -15.14 -14.21
C LYS A 16 -8.57 -15.67 -12.96
N PRO A 17 -9.45 -16.69 -13.11
CA PRO A 17 -10.01 -17.37 -11.95
C PRO A 17 -8.89 -17.81 -11.01
N MET A 18 -9.01 -17.49 -9.73
CA MET A 18 -8.05 -17.94 -8.72
C MET A 18 -8.40 -19.34 -8.23
N THR A 19 -7.39 -20.08 -7.82
CA THR A 19 -7.54 -21.37 -7.16
C THR A 19 -6.84 -21.29 -5.81
N PRO A 20 -7.55 -21.48 -4.67
CA PRO A 20 -9.00 -21.72 -4.60
C PRO A 20 -9.82 -20.49 -4.96
N PRO A 21 -11.07 -20.68 -5.46
CA PRO A 21 -11.93 -19.55 -5.80
C PRO A 21 -12.29 -18.73 -4.57
N SER A 22 -12.39 -17.41 -4.77
CA SER A 22 -12.88 -16.47 -3.77
C SER A 22 -13.98 -15.60 -4.39
N PRO A 23 -15.02 -15.18 -3.66
CA PRO A 23 -16.05 -14.29 -4.16
C PRO A 23 -15.51 -12.93 -4.66
N TRP A 24 -14.29 -12.56 -4.26
CA TRP A 24 -13.62 -11.33 -4.67
C TRP A 24 -12.81 -11.45 -5.97
N THR A 25 -12.81 -12.61 -6.64
CA THR A 25 -12.01 -12.88 -7.85
C THR A 25 -12.76 -12.71 -9.16
N GLY A 26 -13.93 -12.06 -9.15
CA GLY A 26 -14.68 -11.78 -10.38
C GLY A 26 -14.28 -10.44 -11.02
N GLY A 27 -14.17 -10.38 -12.35
CA GLY A 27 -14.12 -9.13 -13.08
C GLY A 27 -12.74 -8.68 -13.55
N THR A 28 -12.46 -7.40 -13.47
CA THR A 28 -11.24 -6.76 -13.96
C THR A 28 -10.52 -6.02 -12.84
N ARG A 29 -9.20 -6.11 -12.80
CA ARG A 29 -8.37 -5.22 -11.98
C ARG A 29 -8.16 -3.92 -12.74
N LYS A 30 -8.54 -2.82 -12.13
CA LYS A 30 -8.31 -1.48 -12.67
C LYS A 30 -6.94 -1.00 -12.23
N GLN A 31 -6.17 -0.44 -13.17
CA GLN A 31 -4.88 0.22 -12.92
C GLN A 31 -4.82 1.52 -13.71
N ILE A 32 -4.02 2.47 -13.25
CA ILE A 32 -3.75 3.70 -13.98
C ILE A 32 -2.24 3.82 -14.12
N TYR A 33 -1.76 3.74 -15.35
CA TYR A 33 -0.38 4.13 -15.65
C TYR A 33 -0.31 5.62 -15.94
N VAL A 34 0.77 6.24 -15.47
CA VAL A 34 1.04 7.65 -15.66
C VAL A 34 2.30 7.79 -16.49
N LEU A 35 2.18 8.48 -17.64
CA LEU A 35 3.29 8.76 -18.52
C LEU A 35 3.66 10.23 -18.41
N VAL A 36 4.92 10.52 -18.08
CA VAL A 36 5.49 11.87 -18.06
C VAL A 36 6.39 12.03 -19.27
N HIS A 37 5.95 12.80 -20.26
CA HIS A 37 6.66 13.05 -21.51
C HIS A 37 7.57 14.26 -21.40
N THR A 38 8.70 14.24 -22.14
CA THR A 38 9.67 15.34 -22.13
C THR A 38 10.01 15.81 -23.55
N ASP A 39 10.54 17.04 -23.65
CA ASP A 39 11.04 17.64 -24.90
C ASP A 39 12.29 16.94 -25.47
N GLU A 40 12.93 16.07 -24.71
CA GLU A 40 14.08 15.27 -25.16
C GLU A 40 13.68 13.83 -25.55
N GLY A 41 12.38 13.52 -25.63
CA GLY A 41 11.85 12.22 -26.08
C GLY A 41 11.94 11.10 -25.03
N VAL A 42 12.41 11.37 -23.82
CA VAL A 42 12.40 10.41 -22.72
C VAL A 42 11.02 10.46 -22.04
N THR A 43 10.42 9.30 -21.82
CA THR A 43 9.13 9.17 -21.10
C THR A 43 9.31 8.37 -19.83
N GLY A 44 8.86 8.92 -18.71
CA GLY A 44 8.78 8.22 -17.43
C GLY A 44 7.44 7.49 -17.29
N LEU A 45 7.45 6.34 -16.62
CA LEU A 45 6.28 5.50 -16.32
C LEU A 45 6.07 5.38 -14.81
N GLY A 46 4.87 5.68 -14.34
CA GLY A 46 4.43 5.47 -12.96
C GLY A 46 3.09 4.76 -12.88
N GLU A 47 2.68 4.41 -11.66
CA GLU A 47 1.37 3.84 -11.37
C GLU A 47 0.68 4.69 -10.31
N ALA A 48 -0.57 5.11 -10.57
CA ALA A 48 -1.46 5.72 -9.59
C ALA A 48 -2.45 4.68 -9.06
N PHE A 49 -2.74 4.72 -7.74
CA PHE A 49 -3.72 3.83 -7.15
C PHE A 49 -5.12 4.07 -7.75
N ALA A 50 -5.80 3.00 -8.15
CA ALA A 50 -7.02 3.07 -8.98
C ALA A 50 -8.27 2.44 -8.34
N TYR A 51 -8.20 2.03 -7.07
CA TYR A 51 -9.30 1.33 -6.41
C TYR A 51 -10.54 2.22 -6.27
N GLY A 52 -11.69 1.71 -6.70
CA GLY A 52 -12.99 2.36 -6.55
C GLY A 52 -13.32 3.41 -7.61
N ALA A 53 -12.47 4.42 -7.80
CA ALA A 53 -12.78 5.58 -8.63
C ALA A 53 -11.65 5.96 -9.63
N PRO A 54 -11.28 5.08 -10.58
CA PRO A 54 -10.12 5.31 -11.45
C PRO A 54 -10.26 6.58 -12.30
N LEU A 55 -11.44 6.88 -12.84
CA LEU A 55 -11.63 8.06 -13.69
C LEU A 55 -11.50 9.38 -12.91
N ALA A 56 -11.81 9.39 -11.62
CA ALA A 56 -11.57 10.57 -10.79
C ALA A 56 -10.06 10.81 -10.60
N VAL A 57 -9.25 9.76 -10.46
CA VAL A 57 -7.79 9.90 -10.39
C VAL A 57 -7.24 10.39 -11.73
N VAL A 58 -7.74 9.88 -12.87
CA VAL A 58 -7.38 10.37 -14.21
C VAL A 58 -7.65 11.87 -14.33
N SER A 59 -8.87 12.31 -13.97
CA SER A 59 -9.23 13.74 -14.02
C SER A 59 -8.31 14.60 -13.13
N VAL A 60 -7.97 14.14 -11.92
CA VAL A 60 -7.01 14.84 -11.06
C VAL A 60 -5.63 14.96 -11.72
N ILE A 61 -5.14 13.89 -12.36
CA ILE A 61 -3.85 13.91 -13.06
C ILE A 61 -3.87 14.91 -14.20
N GLU A 62 -4.86 14.82 -15.09
CA GLU A 62 -4.86 15.53 -16.39
C GLU A 62 -5.35 16.98 -16.26
N GLU A 63 -6.40 17.21 -15.46
CA GLU A 63 -7.03 18.53 -15.37
C GLU A 63 -6.48 19.40 -14.22
N SER A 64 -5.98 18.76 -13.14
CA SER A 64 -5.52 19.49 -11.97
C SER A 64 -4.00 19.56 -11.86
N LEU A 65 -3.30 18.43 -12.03
CA LEU A 65 -1.85 18.34 -11.78
C LEU A 65 -1.00 18.64 -13.01
N ALA A 66 -1.35 18.11 -14.18
CA ALA A 66 -0.59 18.31 -15.41
C ALA A 66 -0.38 19.79 -15.76
N PRO A 67 -1.41 20.67 -15.69
CA PRO A 67 -1.23 22.10 -15.96
C PRO A 67 -0.25 22.82 -15.01
N LEU A 68 -0.08 22.30 -13.80
CA LEU A 68 0.84 22.89 -12.80
C LEU A 68 2.31 22.59 -13.09
N VAL A 69 2.59 21.46 -13.74
CA VAL A 69 3.96 20.93 -13.82
C VAL A 69 4.51 20.87 -15.25
N VAL A 70 3.68 20.99 -16.28
CA VAL A 70 4.15 21.14 -17.66
C VAL A 70 5.07 22.37 -17.77
N GLY A 71 6.22 22.19 -18.45
CA GLY A 71 7.28 23.17 -18.57
C GLY A 71 8.34 23.15 -17.47
N LEU A 72 8.11 22.43 -16.36
CA LEU A 72 9.09 22.24 -15.29
C LEU A 72 10.16 21.23 -15.70
N ASP A 73 11.31 21.28 -15.02
CA ASP A 73 12.36 20.27 -15.14
C ASP A 73 11.96 18.99 -14.37
N PRO A 74 11.77 17.85 -15.06
CA PRO A 74 11.38 16.59 -14.42
C PRO A 74 12.45 16.02 -13.49
N LEU A 75 13.71 16.41 -13.62
CA LEU A 75 14.79 15.95 -12.77
C LEU A 75 14.81 16.67 -11.40
N ALA A 76 14.12 17.80 -11.29
CA ALA A 76 13.89 18.50 -10.02
C ALA A 76 12.67 17.94 -9.28
N ILE A 77 12.67 16.62 -8.97
CA ILE A 77 11.52 15.85 -8.46
C ILE A 77 10.87 16.54 -7.25
N GLU A 78 11.66 16.90 -6.23
CA GLU A 78 11.14 17.56 -5.01
C GLU A 78 10.43 18.88 -5.34
N LYS A 79 10.92 19.66 -6.32
CA LYS A 79 10.26 20.89 -6.76
C LYS A 79 8.93 20.62 -7.45
N VAL A 80 8.88 19.62 -8.33
CA VAL A 80 7.63 19.21 -9.02
C VAL A 80 6.60 18.76 -8.00
N VAL A 81 7.01 17.96 -7.03
CA VAL A 81 6.16 17.46 -5.94
C VAL A 81 5.64 18.61 -5.06
N ASP A 82 6.50 19.59 -4.68
CA ASP A 82 6.06 20.75 -3.90
C ASP A 82 5.02 21.58 -4.65
N VAL A 83 5.20 21.79 -5.96
CA VAL A 83 4.22 22.48 -6.80
C VAL A 83 2.88 21.76 -6.80
N MET A 84 2.88 20.43 -6.97
CA MET A 84 1.65 19.63 -6.94
C MET A 84 0.94 19.73 -5.57
N HIS A 85 1.68 19.55 -4.49
CA HIS A 85 1.12 19.65 -3.13
C HIS A 85 0.52 21.03 -2.82
N ARG A 86 1.20 22.11 -3.21
CA ARG A 86 0.69 23.49 -2.99
C ARG A 86 -0.50 23.77 -3.86
N GLY A 87 -0.48 23.36 -5.14
CA GLY A 87 -1.59 23.56 -6.05
C GLY A 87 -2.87 22.81 -5.68
N THR A 88 -2.72 21.71 -4.93
CA THR A 88 -3.85 20.86 -4.51
C THR A 88 -4.11 20.87 -3.01
N MET A 89 -3.59 21.84 -2.26
CA MET A 89 -3.59 21.80 -0.78
C MET A 89 -4.99 21.64 -0.16
N ILE A 90 -6.04 22.08 -0.83
CA ILE A 90 -7.42 22.03 -0.31
C ILE A 90 -8.00 20.60 -0.40
N TYR A 91 -7.62 19.83 -1.44
CA TYR A 91 -8.22 18.53 -1.74
C TYR A 91 -7.20 17.40 -2.00
N GLY A 92 -5.91 17.72 -2.15
CA GLY A 92 -4.86 16.81 -2.54
C GLY A 92 -4.06 16.19 -1.38
N ARG A 93 -4.53 16.30 -0.13
CA ARG A 93 -3.76 15.87 1.04
C ARG A 93 -3.96 14.40 1.41
N ARG A 94 -5.05 13.78 0.95
CA ARG A 94 -5.40 12.37 1.16
C ARG A 94 -6.19 11.83 -0.04
N GLY A 95 -6.27 10.51 -0.17
CA GLY A 95 -7.11 9.85 -1.17
C GLY A 95 -6.71 10.19 -2.60
N LEU A 96 -7.71 10.52 -3.46
CA LEU A 96 -7.54 10.64 -4.92
C LEU A 96 -6.41 11.60 -5.33
N GLY A 97 -6.25 12.72 -4.63
CA GLY A 97 -5.18 13.69 -4.90
C GLY A 97 -3.80 13.08 -4.66
N MET A 98 -3.62 12.37 -3.55
CA MET A 98 -2.35 11.70 -3.25
C MET A 98 -2.07 10.53 -4.18
N PHE A 99 -3.10 9.80 -4.62
CA PHE A 99 -2.94 8.73 -5.62
C PHE A 99 -2.39 9.28 -6.93
N ALA A 100 -2.94 10.41 -7.38
CA ALA A 100 -2.50 11.10 -8.59
C ALA A 100 -1.07 11.65 -8.46
N ILE A 101 -0.74 12.32 -7.34
CA ILE A 101 0.62 12.82 -7.05
C ILE A 101 1.61 11.65 -7.03
N SER A 102 1.26 10.54 -6.36
CA SER A 102 2.13 9.35 -6.30
C SER A 102 2.46 8.80 -7.68
N GLY A 103 1.46 8.70 -8.57
CA GLY A 103 1.66 8.20 -9.92
C GLY A 103 2.63 9.06 -10.75
N ILE A 104 2.49 10.38 -10.67
CA ILE A 104 3.39 11.32 -11.35
C ILE A 104 4.80 11.23 -10.75
N GLU A 105 4.93 11.21 -9.44
CA GLU A 105 6.21 11.16 -8.75
C GLU A 105 6.98 9.88 -9.06
N ILE A 106 6.32 8.73 -9.07
CA ILE A 106 6.92 7.45 -9.49
C ILE A 106 7.42 7.55 -10.94
N ALA A 107 6.65 8.17 -11.84
CA ALA A 107 7.07 8.39 -13.23
C ALA A 107 8.31 9.29 -13.34
N LEU A 108 8.46 10.30 -12.47
CA LEU A 108 9.65 11.15 -12.43
C LEU A 108 10.89 10.37 -11.98
N TRP A 109 10.78 9.46 -11.02
CA TRP A 109 11.87 8.57 -10.62
C TRP A 109 12.28 7.59 -11.73
N ASP A 110 11.31 7.01 -12.44
CA ASP A 110 11.58 6.16 -13.60
C ASP A 110 12.30 6.95 -14.71
N LEU A 111 11.84 8.18 -14.98
CA LEU A 111 12.47 9.10 -15.92
C LEU A 111 13.91 9.42 -15.53
N LEU A 112 14.15 9.76 -14.25
CA LEU A 112 15.49 10.00 -13.74
C LEU A 112 16.39 8.77 -13.91
N GLY A 113 15.87 7.57 -13.63
CA GLY A 113 16.57 6.30 -13.84
C GLY A 113 16.98 6.11 -15.32
N LYS A 114 16.07 6.37 -16.25
CA LYS A 114 16.33 6.30 -17.70
C LYS A 114 17.39 7.31 -18.15
N VAL A 115 17.30 8.55 -17.70
CA VAL A 115 18.28 9.61 -18.02
C VAL A 115 19.66 9.29 -17.44
N ARG A 116 19.75 8.70 -16.28
CA ARG A 116 21.01 8.33 -15.61
C ARG A 116 21.51 6.93 -16.02
N ASN A 117 20.73 6.18 -16.81
CA ASN A 117 20.98 4.77 -17.14
C ASN A 117 21.28 3.93 -15.89
N ALA A 118 20.50 4.14 -14.84
CA ALA A 118 20.65 3.48 -13.56
C ALA A 118 19.27 3.09 -12.99
N PRO A 119 19.12 1.91 -12.39
CA PRO A 119 17.88 1.53 -11.73
C PRO A 119 17.62 2.40 -10.49
N VAL A 120 16.35 2.61 -10.15
CA VAL A 120 15.95 3.50 -9.05
C VAL A 120 16.61 3.12 -7.73
N TYR A 121 16.78 1.84 -7.43
CA TYR A 121 17.40 1.41 -6.16
C TYR A 121 18.86 1.91 -6.02
N GLU A 122 19.61 2.01 -7.13
CA GLU A 122 20.98 2.59 -7.10
C GLU A 122 20.95 4.08 -6.81
N LEU A 123 19.99 4.80 -7.42
CA LEU A 123 19.78 6.22 -7.16
C LEU A 123 19.37 6.51 -5.71
N LEU A 124 18.76 5.55 -5.05
CA LEU A 124 18.37 5.61 -3.63
C LEU A 124 19.48 5.22 -2.65
N GLY A 125 20.66 4.83 -3.16
CA GLY A 125 21.82 4.47 -2.32
C GLY A 125 22.24 3.01 -2.37
N GLY A 126 21.66 2.23 -3.30
CA GLY A 126 22.01 0.81 -3.50
C GLY A 126 21.13 -0.16 -2.71
N ALA A 127 21.29 -1.44 -2.98
CA ALA A 127 20.54 -2.51 -2.34
C ALA A 127 21.28 -3.04 -1.10
N LEU A 128 20.68 -2.93 0.08
CA LEU A 128 21.18 -3.59 1.28
C LEU A 128 21.01 -5.12 1.20
N ARG A 129 19.95 -5.58 0.53
CA ARG A 129 19.65 -7.00 0.35
C ARG A 129 19.28 -7.27 -1.12
N PRO A 130 19.84 -8.33 -1.72
CA PRO A 130 19.54 -8.65 -3.12
C PRO A 130 18.13 -9.26 -3.33
N ARG A 131 17.52 -9.76 -2.24
CA ARG A 131 16.17 -10.33 -2.23
C ARG A 131 15.45 -9.97 -0.95
N LEU A 132 14.13 -9.79 -1.07
CA LEU A 132 13.23 -9.58 0.06
C LEU A 132 12.30 -10.79 0.19
N PRO A 133 11.96 -11.22 1.43
CA PRO A 133 10.92 -12.20 1.64
C PRO A 133 9.58 -11.67 1.14
N ALA A 134 8.75 -12.55 0.60
CA ALA A 134 7.42 -12.23 0.14
C ALA A 134 6.40 -13.14 0.82
N TYR A 135 5.25 -12.58 1.15
CA TYR A 135 4.10 -13.35 1.62
C TYR A 135 3.02 -13.47 0.54
N ALA A 136 2.23 -14.54 0.59
CA ALA A 136 1.02 -14.64 -0.18
C ALA A 136 -0.10 -13.88 0.55
N SER A 137 -0.61 -12.82 -0.07
CA SER A 137 -1.79 -12.10 0.42
C SER A 137 -3.03 -12.81 -0.09
N LEU A 138 -3.72 -13.54 0.79
CA LEU A 138 -4.91 -14.30 0.48
C LEU A 138 -6.12 -13.38 0.43
N LEU A 139 -7.11 -13.78 -0.36
CA LEU A 139 -8.40 -13.09 -0.39
C LEU A 139 -9.28 -13.48 0.80
N ARG A 140 -10.42 -12.81 0.95
CA ARG A 140 -11.43 -13.19 1.93
C ARG A 140 -12.19 -14.43 1.44
N TYR A 141 -12.35 -15.41 2.30
CA TYR A 141 -13.08 -16.65 2.02
C TYR A 141 -14.26 -16.77 3.00
N GLU A 142 -15.31 -17.48 2.59
CA GLU A 142 -16.57 -17.54 3.34
C GLU A 142 -16.55 -18.54 4.50
N THR A 143 -15.68 -19.57 4.43
CA THR A 143 -15.63 -20.62 5.45
C THR A 143 -14.21 -20.90 5.94
N PRO A 144 -14.05 -21.35 7.20
CA PRO A 144 -12.74 -21.77 7.74
C PRO A 144 -12.06 -22.85 6.89
N GLU A 145 -12.83 -23.77 6.31
CA GLU A 145 -12.30 -24.85 5.45
C GLU A 145 -11.71 -24.30 4.16
N ALA A 146 -12.35 -23.30 3.56
CA ALA A 146 -11.84 -22.61 2.36
C ALA A 146 -10.56 -21.83 2.68
N VAL A 147 -10.48 -21.16 3.83
CA VAL A 147 -9.27 -20.50 4.33
C VAL A 147 -8.14 -21.52 4.48
N ALA A 148 -8.39 -22.63 5.17
CA ALA A 148 -7.42 -23.70 5.37
C ALA A 148 -6.95 -24.31 4.04
N GLY A 149 -7.85 -24.50 3.09
CA GLY A 149 -7.56 -24.96 1.73
C GLY A 149 -6.64 -24.01 0.97
N ALA A 150 -6.93 -22.70 1.02
CA ALA A 150 -6.11 -21.66 0.43
C ALA A 150 -4.71 -21.63 1.05
N CYS A 151 -4.62 -21.69 2.37
CA CYS A 151 -3.33 -21.72 3.07
C CYS A 151 -2.46 -22.91 2.63
N ARG A 152 -3.02 -24.12 2.60
CA ARG A 152 -2.29 -25.32 2.12
C ARG A 152 -1.83 -25.15 0.66
N HIS A 153 -2.67 -24.57 -0.20
CA HIS A 153 -2.33 -24.36 -1.61
C HIS A 153 -1.10 -23.46 -1.76
N PHE A 154 -1.04 -22.33 -1.08
CA PHE A 154 0.11 -21.42 -1.19
C PHE A 154 1.38 -21.95 -0.48
N VAL A 155 1.23 -22.67 0.62
CA VAL A 155 2.37 -23.37 1.25
C VAL A 155 2.96 -24.41 0.30
N ALA A 156 2.13 -25.14 -0.44
CA ALA A 156 2.59 -26.09 -1.46
C ALA A 156 3.34 -25.43 -2.63
N GLN A 157 3.07 -24.15 -2.90
CA GLN A 157 3.82 -23.31 -3.86
C GLN A 157 5.14 -22.76 -3.30
N GLY A 158 5.46 -23.03 -2.04
CA GLY A 158 6.71 -22.61 -1.40
C GLY A 158 6.62 -21.36 -0.53
N PHE A 159 5.45 -20.72 -0.40
CA PHE A 159 5.30 -19.61 0.53
C PHE A 159 5.43 -20.07 1.98
N ARG A 160 6.09 -19.27 2.81
CA ARG A 160 6.27 -19.50 4.26
C ARG A 160 5.66 -18.39 5.10
N MET A 161 5.08 -17.39 4.45
CA MET A 161 4.41 -16.27 5.05
C MET A 161 3.08 -16.06 4.32
N LEU A 162 1.97 -16.00 5.05
CA LEU A 162 0.62 -15.84 4.48
C LEU A 162 -0.13 -14.73 5.19
N LYS A 163 -0.75 -13.81 4.45
CA LYS A 163 -1.64 -12.79 5.01
C LYS A 163 -3.09 -13.17 4.73
N LEU A 164 -3.87 -13.36 5.79
CA LEU A 164 -5.31 -13.64 5.76
C LEU A 164 -6.10 -12.34 5.70
N HIS A 165 -7.30 -12.37 5.11
CA HIS A 165 -8.27 -11.27 5.17
C HIS A 165 -9.57 -11.77 5.82
N GLN A 166 -9.51 -12.08 7.11
CA GLN A 166 -10.62 -12.64 7.88
C GLN A 166 -10.89 -11.80 9.13
N THR A 167 -12.08 -11.95 9.70
CA THR A 167 -12.50 -11.18 10.89
C THR A 167 -13.00 -12.05 12.03
N ASP A 168 -12.80 -13.39 11.92
CA ASP A 168 -13.27 -14.36 12.90
C ASP A 168 -12.17 -15.31 13.35
N VAL A 169 -12.25 -15.74 14.61
CA VAL A 169 -11.27 -16.63 15.25
C VAL A 169 -11.26 -18.03 14.61
N ALA A 170 -12.42 -18.52 14.14
CA ALA A 170 -12.53 -19.88 13.60
C ALA A 170 -11.71 -20.03 12.31
N SER A 171 -11.75 -19.03 11.43
CA SER A 171 -10.97 -18.97 10.20
C SER A 171 -9.46 -18.93 10.47
N VAL A 172 -9.02 -18.11 11.45
CA VAL A 172 -7.62 -18.01 11.83
C VAL A 172 -7.11 -19.31 12.47
N ARG A 173 -7.93 -19.93 13.31
CA ARG A 173 -7.64 -21.25 13.87
C ARG A 173 -7.46 -22.29 12.76
N ALA A 174 -8.40 -22.39 11.84
CA ALA A 174 -8.34 -23.33 10.72
C ALA A 174 -7.10 -23.13 9.83
N ALA A 175 -6.72 -21.87 9.59
CA ALA A 175 -5.48 -21.54 8.89
C ALA A 175 -4.25 -22.07 9.66
N ARG A 176 -4.13 -21.77 10.96
CA ARG A 176 -3.01 -22.20 11.80
C ARG A 176 -2.90 -23.73 11.89
N GLU A 177 -4.00 -24.40 12.09
CA GLU A 177 -4.06 -25.88 12.09
C GLU A 177 -3.64 -26.47 10.75
N ALA A 178 -4.02 -25.82 9.64
CA ALA A 178 -3.71 -26.30 8.29
C ALA A 178 -2.24 -26.18 7.89
N VAL A 179 -1.51 -25.18 8.41
CA VAL A 179 -0.13 -24.87 7.99
C VAL A 179 0.92 -25.15 9.07
N GLY A 180 0.51 -25.45 10.30
CA GLY A 180 1.42 -25.71 11.41
C GLY A 180 2.10 -24.46 11.96
N PRO A 181 3.00 -24.62 12.95
CA PRO A 181 3.59 -23.50 13.68
C PRO A 181 4.70 -22.74 12.92
N ASP A 182 5.28 -23.33 11.89
CA ASP A 182 6.47 -22.81 11.20
C ASP A 182 6.14 -21.83 10.06
N VAL A 183 4.86 -21.69 9.71
CA VAL A 183 4.39 -20.73 8.72
C VAL A 183 3.97 -19.45 9.43
N GLU A 184 4.50 -18.32 9.02
CA GLU A 184 4.11 -17.02 9.56
C GLU A 184 2.74 -16.62 9.01
N LEU A 185 1.80 -16.35 9.91
CA LEU A 185 0.46 -15.88 9.57
C LEU A 185 0.30 -14.43 10.00
N MET A 186 -0.14 -13.60 9.06
CA MET A 186 -0.59 -12.25 9.29
C MET A 186 -2.10 -12.19 9.11
N LEU A 187 -2.76 -11.27 9.78
CA LEU A 187 -4.20 -11.06 9.65
C LEU A 187 -4.48 -9.58 9.36
N ASP A 188 -5.05 -9.31 8.19
CA ASP A 188 -5.56 -8.01 7.80
C ASP A 188 -7.08 -8.02 7.94
N THR A 189 -7.59 -7.14 8.77
CA THR A 189 -9.02 -7.10 9.08
C THR A 189 -9.76 -6.00 8.33
N ASN A 190 -9.05 -5.04 7.73
CA ASN A 190 -9.61 -3.89 7.02
C ASN A 190 -10.60 -3.07 7.87
N CYS A 191 -10.18 -2.68 9.07
CA CYS A 191 -10.85 -1.75 9.96
C CYS A 191 -12.29 -2.13 10.37
N PRO A 192 -12.61 -3.35 10.86
CA PRO A 192 -13.99 -3.72 11.13
C PRO A 192 -14.48 -3.35 12.53
N TRP A 193 -13.57 -3.04 13.48
CA TRP A 193 -13.90 -3.02 14.92
C TRP A 193 -13.76 -1.65 15.57
N THR A 194 -14.52 -1.45 16.63
CA THR A 194 -14.21 -0.42 17.63
C THR A 194 -12.93 -0.82 18.40
N PRO A 195 -12.22 0.11 19.05
CA PRO A 195 -11.04 -0.22 19.85
C PRO A 195 -11.31 -1.28 20.94
N TYR A 196 -12.51 -1.29 21.52
CA TYR A 196 -12.91 -2.27 22.52
C TYR A 196 -13.03 -3.69 21.93
N GLU A 197 -13.71 -3.82 20.79
CA GLU A 197 -13.84 -5.08 20.05
C GLU A 197 -12.49 -5.57 19.56
N ALA A 198 -11.65 -4.67 19.05
CA ALA A 198 -10.30 -4.97 18.56
C ALA A 198 -9.41 -5.55 19.68
N ILE A 199 -9.48 -5.01 20.92
CA ILE A 199 -8.77 -5.56 22.07
C ILE A 199 -9.28 -6.99 22.39
N ALA A 200 -10.59 -7.20 22.40
CA ALA A 200 -11.16 -8.52 22.66
C ALA A 200 -10.74 -9.54 21.60
N MET A 201 -10.78 -9.15 20.35
CA MET A 201 -10.36 -10.00 19.22
C MET A 201 -8.86 -10.27 19.23
N ALA A 202 -8.02 -9.26 19.47
CA ALA A 202 -6.57 -9.43 19.56
C ALA A 202 -6.21 -10.49 20.62
N ARG A 203 -6.79 -10.42 21.80
CA ARG A 203 -6.61 -11.43 22.87
C ARG A 203 -7.10 -12.83 22.48
N ALA A 204 -8.24 -12.93 21.80
CA ALA A 204 -8.77 -14.21 21.32
C ALA A 204 -7.88 -14.84 20.22
N LEU A 205 -7.10 -14.02 19.52
CA LEU A 205 -6.19 -14.42 18.47
C LEU A 205 -4.77 -14.79 18.95
N GLU A 206 -4.36 -14.38 20.16
CA GLU A 206 -3.02 -14.66 20.72
C GLU A 206 -2.59 -16.14 20.65
N PRO A 207 -3.45 -17.15 20.90
CA PRO A 207 -3.07 -18.56 20.81
C PRO A 207 -2.57 -18.98 19.42
N TYR A 208 -2.95 -18.23 18.37
CA TYR A 208 -2.57 -18.54 16.99
C TYR A 208 -1.26 -17.87 16.56
N ARG A 209 -0.62 -17.09 17.42
CA ARG A 209 0.69 -16.47 17.20
C ARG A 209 0.80 -15.81 15.85
N LEU A 210 0.00 -14.78 15.62
CA LEU A 210 0.06 -13.97 14.41
C LEU A 210 1.37 -13.17 14.38
N PHE A 211 1.95 -13.03 13.20
CA PHE A 211 3.12 -12.19 12.96
C PHE A 211 2.77 -10.69 13.12
N TRP A 212 1.58 -10.30 12.67
CA TRP A 212 0.90 -9.05 13.03
C TRP A 212 -0.62 -9.15 12.86
N LEU A 213 -1.33 -8.23 13.51
CA LEU A 213 -2.73 -7.91 13.31
C LEU A 213 -2.80 -6.52 12.62
N GLU A 214 -3.36 -6.49 11.39
CA GLU A 214 -3.37 -5.32 10.50
C GLU A 214 -4.72 -4.63 10.53
N GLU A 215 -4.70 -3.29 10.70
CA GLU A 215 -5.85 -2.38 10.62
C GLU A 215 -7.08 -2.85 11.41
N PRO A 216 -6.98 -3.08 12.72
CA PRO A 216 -8.10 -3.63 13.49
C PRO A 216 -9.20 -2.61 13.82
N VAL A 217 -8.97 -1.29 13.71
CA VAL A 217 -9.86 -0.25 14.25
C VAL A 217 -10.47 0.63 13.17
N TRP A 218 -11.75 0.95 13.31
CA TRP A 218 -12.48 1.98 12.56
C TRP A 218 -12.76 3.20 13.44
N PRO A 219 -12.58 4.43 12.97
CA PRO A 219 -11.91 4.76 11.69
C PRO A 219 -10.39 4.49 11.77
N PRO A 220 -9.70 4.30 10.61
CA PRO A 220 -8.25 4.02 10.60
C PRO A 220 -7.40 5.16 11.19
N GLU A 221 -7.94 6.37 11.30
CA GLU A 221 -7.30 7.54 11.92
C GLU A 221 -7.48 7.60 13.46
N ASP A 222 -8.18 6.67 14.09
CA ASP A 222 -8.24 6.59 15.56
C ASP A 222 -6.93 6.03 16.13
N TYR A 223 -5.85 6.81 16.00
CA TYR A 223 -4.52 6.41 16.47
C TYR A 223 -4.49 6.23 17.99
N ALA A 224 -5.29 6.97 18.74
CA ALA A 224 -5.43 6.78 20.18
C ALA A 224 -6.10 5.43 20.52
N GLY A 225 -7.10 5.03 19.75
CA GLY A 225 -7.74 3.71 19.84
C GLY A 225 -6.78 2.60 19.47
N LEU A 226 -6.04 2.74 18.36
CA LEU A 226 -5.02 1.79 17.93
C LEU A 226 -3.90 1.63 18.96
N ALA A 227 -3.42 2.73 19.57
CA ALA A 227 -2.43 2.69 20.65
C ALA A 227 -2.93 1.88 21.86
N ARG A 228 -4.23 1.96 22.20
CA ARG A 228 -4.82 1.13 23.26
C ARG A 228 -4.85 -0.36 22.88
N VAL A 229 -5.11 -0.66 21.60
CA VAL A 229 -5.06 -2.05 21.10
C VAL A 229 -3.63 -2.57 21.19
N ALA A 230 -2.65 -1.83 20.67
CA ALA A 230 -1.23 -2.20 20.70
C ALA A 230 -0.74 -2.47 22.15
N ALA A 231 -1.16 -1.63 23.11
CA ALA A 231 -0.80 -1.81 24.51
C ALA A 231 -1.50 -2.99 25.20
N ALA A 232 -2.55 -3.57 24.61
CA ALA A 232 -3.39 -4.60 25.21
C ALA A 232 -3.13 -6.02 24.70
N THR A 233 -2.22 -6.23 23.76
CA THR A 233 -1.86 -7.52 23.14
C THR A 233 -0.35 -7.62 22.92
N GLU A 234 0.15 -8.87 22.88
CA GLU A 234 1.54 -9.16 22.48
C GLU A 234 1.68 -9.28 20.95
N THR A 235 0.57 -9.39 20.21
CA THR A 235 0.59 -9.43 18.74
C THR A 235 0.92 -8.05 18.20
N PRO A 236 1.97 -7.88 17.38
CA PRO A 236 2.30 -6.60 16.76
C PRO A 236 1.12 -6.04 15.94
N ILE A 237 0.88 -4.74 16.05
CA ILE A 237 -0.16 -4.05 15.27
C ILE A 237 0.48 -3.42 14.03
N ALA A 238 -0.05 -3.76 12.86
CA ALA A 238 0.35 -3.19 11.59
C ALA A 238 -0.74 -2.23 11.07
N LEU A 239 -0.29 -1.10 10.47
CA LEU A 239 -1.22 -0.11 9.92
C LEU A 239 -0.51 0.82 8.92
N GLY A 240 -1.29 1.59 8.18
CA GLY A 240 -0.74 2.66 7.36
C GLY A 240 -1.07 2.57 5.88
N GLU A 241 -1.71 1.50 5.40
CA GLU A 241 -2.08 1.44 3.98
C GLU A 241 -3.13 2.50 3.60
N ASN A 242 -3.92 2.97 4.58
CA ASN A 242 -4.92 4.03 4.41
C ASN A 242 -4.41 5.42 4.81
N GLU A 243 -3.15 5.53 5.27
CA GLU A 243 -2.54 6.82 5.59
C GLU A 243 -1.82 7.42 4.37
N SER A 244 -1.67 8.73 4.40
CA SER A 244 -0.98 9.52 3.38
C SER A 244 0.00 10.49 4.04
N THR A 245 1.10 10.76 3.37
CA THR A 245 2.13 11.71 3.77
C THR A 245 2.94 11.35 5.02
N LEU A 246 4.16 11.86 5.09
CA LEU A 246 5.03 11.77 6.27
C LEU A 246 4.36 12.28 7.56
N TYR A 247 3.49 13.30 7.44
CA TYR A 247 2.83 13.90 8.62
C TYR A 247 1.86 12.94 9.29
N GLY A 248 1.10 12.18 8.52
CA GLY A 248 0.22 11.14 9.07
C GLY A 248 1.01 10.02 9.73
N PHE A 249 2.08 9.55 9.10
CA PHE A 249 2.96 8.53 9.69
C PHE A 249 3.70 9.03 10.94
N ASN A 250 4.10 10.30 10.98
CA ASN A 250 4.67 10.90 12.19
C ASN A 250 3.66 10.89 13.36
N GLU A 251 2.38 11.09 13.07
CA GLU A 251 1.34 11.03 14.10
C GLU A 251 1.13 9.58 14.61
N ILE A 252 1.16 8.58 13.74
CA ILE A 252 1.14 7.16 14.11
C ILE A 252 2.29 6.83 15.07
N VAL A 253 3.51 7.24 14.74
CA VAL A 253 4.71 7.01 15.56
C VAL A 253 4.62 7.74 16.90
N ARG A 254 4.24 9.03 16.89
CA ARG A 254 4.08 9.83 18.11
C ARG A 254 3.11 9.22 19.10
N GLN A 255 1.99 8.71 18.61
CA GLN A 255 0.95 8.09 19.45
C GLN A 255 1.23 6.62 19.76
N ARG A 256 2.29 6.01 19.20
CA ARG A 256 2.58 4.58 19.31
C ARG A 256 1.37 3.72 18.90
N ALA A 257 0.76 4.11 17.78
CA ALA A 257 -0.48 3.49 17.31
C ALA A 257 -0.27 2.11 16.69
N GLY A 258 0.98 1.71 16.44
CA GLY A 258 1.34 0.38 15.93
C GLY A 258 2.84 0.16 15.88
N ASP A 259 3.19 -1.07 15.57
CA ASP A 259 4.55 -1.61 15.59
C ASP A 259 5.15 -1.77 14.18
N VAL A 260 4.28 -1.92 13.16
CA VAL A 260 4.65 -2.13 11.77
C VAL A 260 3.97 -1.08 10.89
N LEU A 261 4.75 -0.23 10.24
CA LEU A 261 4.25 0.77 9.30
C LEU A 261 4.16 0.18 7.88
N GLN A 262 3.01 0.36 7.24
CA GLN A 262 2.71 -0.17 5.90
C GLN A 262 2.37 0.94 4.89
N PRO A 263 3.31 1.88 4.60
CA PRO A 263 3.06 2.90 3.60
C PRO A 263 2.89 2.27 2.21
N SER A 264 1.84 2.64 1.50
CA SER A 264 1.66 2.25 0.10
C SER A 264 2.24 3.32 -0.82
N ILE A 265 3.24 2.96 -1.63
CA ILE A 265 3.98 3.90 -2.49
C ILE A 265 3.07 4.66 -3.45
N THR A 266 1.97 4.03 -3.90
CA THR A 266 0.97 4.62 -4.79
C THR A 266 -0.07 5.47 -4.07
N LYS A 267 -0.02 5.56 -2.73
CA LYS A 267 -0.98 6.29 -1.89
C LYS A 267 -0.34 7.41 -1.07
N VAL A 268 0.97 7.34 -0.78
CA VAL A 268 1.63 8.24 0.18
C VAL A 268 2.31 9.47 -0.45
N GLY A 269 2.38 9.55 -1.77
CA GLY A 269 3.08 10.62 -2.48
C GLY A 269 4.31 10.13 -3.25
N GLY A 270 4.44 8.80 -3.47
CA GLY A 270 5.48 8.19 -4.27
C GLY A 270 6.73 7.77 -3.48
N ILE A 271 7.84 7.59 -4.20
CA ILE A 271 9.10 7.02 -3.71
C ILE A 271 9.79 7.96 -2.72
N SER A 272 9.82 9.26 -3.00
CA SER A 272 10.48 10.25 -2.13
C SER A 272 9.82 10.32 -0.76
N GLU A 273 8.50 10.34 -0.70
CA GLU A 273 7.76 10.39 0.56
C GLU A 273 7.87 9.05 1.32
N PHE A 274 7.79 7.91 0.60
CA PHE A 274 8.03 6.59 1.18
C PHE A 274 9.41 6.49 1.85
N LYS A 275 10.46 7.03 1.21
CA LYS A 275 11.82 7.07 1.78
C LYS A 275 11.88 7.87 3.09
N LYS A 276 11.18 9.01 3.15
CA LYS A 276 11.08 9.83 4.38
C LYS A 276 10.37 9.07 5.50
N ILE A 277 9.28 8.36 5.17
CA ILE A 277 8.54 7.51 6.12
C ILE A 277 9.41 6.35 6.61
N ALA A 278 10.16 5.69 5.72
CA ALA A 278 11.07 4.62 6.10
C ALA A 278 12.17 5.12 7.07
N ALA A 279 12.71 6.32 6.85
CA ALA A 279 13.66 6.94 7.77
C ALA A 279 13.03 7.33 9.12
N LEU A 280 11.75 7.72 9.14
CA LEU A 280 11.01 7.98 10.37
C LEU A 280 10.80 6.70 11.20
N ALA A 281 10.65 5.55 10.54
CA ALA A 281 10.39 4.27 11.20
C ALA A 281 11.64 3.66 11.85
N GLN A 282 12.84 4.10 11.48
CA GLN A 282 14.13 3.70 12.07
C GLN A 282 14.36 4.36 13.44
#